data_82377c3349994c9b3be4fed34d36982f
#
_entry.id   82377c3349994c9b3be4fed34d36982f
#
_cell.length_a   1.000
_cell.length_b   1.000
_cell.length_c   1.000
_cell.angle_alpha   90.00
_cell.angle_beta   90.00
_cell.angle_gamma   90.00
#
_symmetry.space_group_name_H-M   'P 1'
#
loop_
_entity.id
_entity.type
_entity.pdbx_description
1 polymer ?
#
loop_
_entity_poly.entity_id
_entity_poly.type
_entity_poly.pdbx_seq_one_letter_code
_entity_poly.pdbx_strand_id
1 'polypeptide(L)'
;MHGGALRVSERTRVRLRVYGQNINNETWSRIAFTEHERSRSRSGAPGEEEGFHPCGIRTSDIIILPSIALSRRSSGIVEIDIKPLRKTEKSKSYYLCTSISTPPSGGHPQPWAETTWIYHDGEDTKVIVVEEKKFLLPFWLQVIFIAMLLCLSGMFSGLNLGLMALDPMELRIVQNCGTEREKNYAKRIEPVRRQGNYLLCSLLLGNVLVNTTLTILLDDIAGSGLVAVVVSTIGIVIFGEIVPQAICSRHGLAVGANTIFLTKFFMMMTFPASYPVSKLLDCVLGQEIGTVYNREKLLEMLRVTDPYNDLVKEELNIIQGALELRTKTVEDVMTPLRDCFMMAGDAVLDFNTMSEIMESGYTRIPVYEGERSNIVDLLFVKDLAFVDPDDCTPLKTITRFYNHPLHFVFNDTKLDAMLEEFKKETTAKNMNVWCH
;
A
#
# COMPACT_ATOMS: atom_id res chain seq x y z
N MET A 1 13.32 -4.91 44.11
CA MET A 1 13.00 -3.92 45.15
C MET A 1 13.47 -2.55 44.66
N HIS A 2 12.57 -1.74 44.12
CA HIS A 2 12.85 -0.34 43.86
C HIS A 2 12.09 0.46 44.93
N GLY A 3 12.81 1.15 45.81
CA GLY A 3 12.26 2.05 46.83
C GLY A 3 11.76 1.40 48.11
N GLY A 4 12.21 0.21 48.52
CA GLY A 4 11.91 -0.38 49.83
C GLY A 4 10.49 -1.03 49.98
N ALA A 5 9.49 -0.58 49.22
CA ALA A 5 8.11 -1.07 49.35
C ALA A 5 7.93 -2.50 48.78
N LEU A 6 7.16 -3.33 49.46
CA LEU A 6 6.83 -4.68 48.99
C LEU A 6 5.72 -4.65 47.95
N ARG A 7 6.01 -5.01 46.70
CA ARG A 7 5.02 -5.12 45.63
C ARG A 7 4.53 -6.56 45.52
N VAL A 8 3.23 -6.75 45.53
CA VAL A 8 2.57 -8.07 45.55
C VAL A 8 1.41 -8.06 44.58
N SER A 9 1.16 -9.16 43.89
CA SER A 9 -0.01 -9.31 43.01
C SER A 9 -1.28 -9.61 43.83
N GLU A 10 -2.43 -9.14 43.37
CA GLU A 10 -3.72 -9.51 43.96
C GLU A 10 -3.94 -11.04 43.93
N ARG A 11 -4.84 -11.56 44.78
CA ARG A 11 -5.19 -13.00 44.86
C ARG A 11 -4.01 -13.94 45.10
N THR A 12 -2.93 -13.43 45.68
CA THR A 12 -1.76 -14.24 46.00
C THR A 12 -1.60 -14.41 47.50
N ARG A 13 -1.09 -15.58 47.92
CA ARG A 13 -0.62 -15.80 49.27
C ARG A 13 0.85 -15.50 49.36
N VAL A 14 1.19 -14.65 50.32
CA VAL A 14 2.56 -14.17 50.49
C VAL A 14 3.05 -14.48 51.87
N ARG A 15 4.30 -14.93 51.98
CA ARG A 15 4.97 -15.18 53.26
C ARG A 15 5.83 -13.96 53.62
N LEU A 16 5.44 -13.27 54.67
CA LEU A 16 6.17 -12.15 55.23
C LEU A 16 7.02 -12.61 56.42
N ARG A 17 8.31 -12.30 56.38
CA ARG A 17 9.18 -12.52 57.52
C ARG A 17 9.16 -11.27 58.41
N VAL A 18 8.66 -11.45 59.64
CA VAL A 18 8.56 -10.40 60.63
C VAL A 18 9.69 -10.55 61.64
N TYR A 19 10.33 -9.44 61.99
CA TYR A 19 11.40 -9.38 63.01
C TYR A 19 10.91 -8.54 64.15
N GLY A 20 11.16 -9.00 65.38
CA GLY A 20 10.73 -8.27 66.56
C GLY A 20 11.17 -8.98 67.85
N GLN A 21 10.91 -8.37 68.98
CA GLN A 21 11.10 -8.98 70.30
C GLN A 21 9.80 -9.68 70.74
N ASN A 22 9.94 -10.82 71.39
CA ASN A 22 8.83 -11.62 71.95
C ASN A 22 7.81 -12.10 70.88
N ILE A 23 8.27 -12.55 69.74
CA ILE A 23 7.42 -13.16 68.73
C ILE A 23 6.94 -14.52 69.21
N ASN A 24 5.63 -14.70 69.33
CA ASN A 24 4.96 -15.93 69.77
C ASN A 24 3.89 -16.35 68.77
N ASN A 25 3.23 -17.50 69.00
CA ASN A 25 2.20 -18.03 68.11
C ASN A 25 0.95 -17.14 67.96
N GLU A 26 0.77 -16.13 68.82
CA GLU A 26 -0.37 -15.22 68.78
C GLU A 26 -0.01 -13.86 68.10
N THR A 27 1.24 -13.66 67.69
CA THR A 27 1.70 -12.41 67.12
C THR A 27 0.96 -12.06 65.84
N TRP A 28 0.37 -13.03 65.11
CA TRP A 28 -0.46 -12.76 63.93
C TRP A 28 -1.67 -11.86 64.26
N SER A 29 -2.25 -11.95 65.45
CA SER A 29 -3.39 -11.12 65.87
C SER A 29 -3.01 -9.68 66.19
N ARG A 30 -1.71 -9.42 66.39
CA ARG A 30 -1.14 -8.10 66.69
C ARG A 30 -0.66 -7.34 65.43
N ILE A 31 -0.86 -7.90 64.24
CA ILE A 31 -0.50 -7.31 62.96
C ILE A 31 -1.79 -6.98 62.22
N ALA A 32 -1.88 -5.81 61.64
CA ALA A 32 -2.98 -5.40 60.77
C ALA A 32 -2.46 -4.45 59.67
N PHE A 33 -3.28 -4.19 58.68
CA PHE A 33 -2.99 -3.25 57.63
C PHE A 33 -4.12 -2.21 57.54
N THR A 34 -3.72 -0.97 57.15
CA THR A 34 -4.65 0.14 56.89
C THR A 34 -4.41 0.72 55.53
N GLU A 35 -5.47 1.29 54.93
CA GLU A 35 -5.40 2.00 53.63
C GLU A 35 -5.08 3.49 53.81
N HIS A 36 -5.24 3.99 55.03
CA HIS A 36 -5.10 5.41 55.31
C HIS A 36 -3.63 5.79 55.55
N GLU A 37 -3.14 6.73 54.73
CA GLU A 37 -1.85 7.37 54.94
C GLU A 37 -1.95 8.43 56.02
N ARG A 38 -0.95 8.54 56.87
CA ARG A 38 -0.89 9.59 57.88
C ARG A 38 -0.68 10.94 57.19
N SER A 39 -1.70 11.82 57.25
CA SER A 39 -1.61 13.16 56.72
C SER A 39 -0.46 13.93 57.43
N ARG A 40 0.60 14.28 56.69
CA ARG A 40 1.63 15.23 57.14
C ARG A 40 1.03 16.63 57.09
N SER A 41 0.35 17.07 58.17
CA SER A 41 -0.08 18.44 58.33
C SER A 41 1.14 19.37 58.32
N ARG A 42 1.27 20.14 57.26
CA ARG A 42 2.27 21.20 57.09
C ARG A 42 1.75 22.54 57.60
N SER A 43 1.36 22.65 58.84
CA SER A 43 1.16 23.98 59.47
C SER A 43 1.09 23.86 60.97
N GLY A 44 2.06 24.51 61.65
CA GLY A 44 2.02 24.69 63.09
C GLY A 44 0.94 25.72 63.43
N ALA A 45 -0.15 25.28 64.00
CA ALA A 45 -1.07 26.03 64.83
C ALA A 45 -1.47 25.12 65.97
N PRO A 46 -1.29 25.52 67.28
CA PRO A 46 -1.70 24.72 68.42
C PRO A 46 -3.20 24.95 68.65
N GLY A 47 -4.01 24.01 68.33
CA GLY A 47 -5.44 24.05 68.58
C GLY A 47 -6.18 22.85 67.92
N GLU A 48 -6.54 21.88 68.76
CA GLU A 48 -7.61 20.92 68.56
C GLU A 48 -7.69 20.19 67.20
N GLU A 49 -6.96 19.07 67.12
CA GLU A 49 -7.41 17.96 66.23
C GLU A 49 -7.40 16.70 67.11
N GLU A 50 -8.60 16.16 67.40
CA GLU A 50 -8.78 14.75 67.74
C GLU A 50 -8.15 13.95 66.58
N GLY A 51 -6.91 13.54 66.77
CA GLY A 51 -6.08 12.96 65.73
C GLY A 51 -6.70 11.68 65.22
N PHE A 52 -7.19 11.71 63.99
CA PHE A 52 -7.53 10.50 63.23
C PHE A 52 -6.34 9.54 63.27
N HIS A 53 -6.50 8.45 64.04
CA HIS A 53 -5.46 7.44 64.18
C HIS A 53 -5.58 6.47 62.96
N PRO A 54 -4.62 6.49 61.98
CA PRO A 54 -4.73 5.70 60.73
C PRO A 54 -5.01 4.19 60.98
N CYS A 55 -4.50 3.64 62.06
CA CYS A 55 -4.73 2.25 62.46
C CYS A 55 -6.11 1.99 63.15
N GLY A 56 -6.92 3.02 63.35
CA GLY A 56 -8.30 2.87 63.85
C GLY A 56 -9.21 2.16 62.89
N ILE A 57 -8.98 2.39 61.59
CA ILE A 57 -9.72 1.72 60.52
C ILE A 57 -8.78 0.72 59.83
N ARG A 58 -8.99 -0.56 60.08
CA ARG A 58 -8.20 -1.66 59.55
C ARG A 58 -8.87 -2.21 58.29
N THR A 59 -8.05 -2.48 57.27
CA THR A 59 -8.57 -3.06 56.01
C THR A 59 -8.92 -4.56 56.19
N SER A 60 -9.95 -5.00 55.51
CA SER A 60 -10.28 -6.42 55.34
C SER A 60 -9.75 -7.04 54.07
N ASP A 61 -9.01 -6.26 53.27
CA ASP A 61 -8.50 -6.69 51.94
C ASP A 61 -7.26 -7.58 52.08
N ILE A 62 -6.53 -7.43 53.20
CA ILE A 62 -5.41 -8.30 53.54
C ILE A 62 -5.79 -9.13 54.76
N ILE A 63 -5.92 -10.44 54.56
CA ILE A 63 -6.25 -11.38 55.62
C ILE A 63 -4.95 -12.02 56.11
N ILE A 64 -4.70 -11.91 57.40
CA ILE A 64 -3.56 -12.56 58.05
C ILE A 64 -4.03 -13.93 58.53
N LEU A 65 -3.34 -14.98 58.08
CA LEU A 65 -3.65 -16.34 58.47
C LEU A 65 -3.22 -16.60 59.91
N PRO A 66 -4.04 -17.33 60.70
CA PRO A 66 -3.78 -17.56 62.13
C PRO A 66 -2.69 -18.61 62.35
N SER A 67 -1.52 -18.42 61.69
CA SER A 67 -0.38 -19.29 61.86
C SER A 67 0.91 -18.50 61.71
N ILE A 68 1.86 -18.70 62.61
CA ILE A 68 3.22 -18.18 62.48
C ILE A 68 4.19 -19.34 62.56
N ALA A 69 5.04 -19.48 61.52
CA ALA A 69 6.19 -20.38 61.57
C ALA A 69 7.34 -19.66 62.28
N LEU A 70 7.59 -19.97 63.52
CA LEU A 70 8.71 -19.39 64.29
C LEU A 70 10.03 -19.92 63.74
N SER A 71 10.88 -19.03 63.26
CA SER A 71 12.22 -19.39 62.78
C SER A 71 13.29 -19.22 63.88
N ARG A 72 13.15 -18.18 64.73
CA ARG A 72 13.98 -17.86 65.89
C ARG A 72 13.13 -17.07 66.89
N ARG A 73 13.64 -16.90 68.15
CA ARG A 73 12.94 -16.07 69.17
C ARG A 73 12.67 -14.62 68.73
N SER A 74 13.38 -14.14 67.69
CA SER A 74 13.30 -12.74 67.19
C SER A 74 12.76 -12.66 65.73
N SER A 75 12.32 -13.78 65.13
CA SER A 75 11.75 -13.77 63.77
C SER A 75 10.72 -14.84 63.56
N GLY A 76 9.66 -14.50 62.87
CA GLY A 76 8.57 -15.42 62.48
C GLY A 76 8.14 -15.18 61.04
N ILE A 77 7.53 -16.16 60.41
CA ILE A 77 6.94 -16.07 59.08
C ILE A 77 5.43 -16.05 59.23
N VAL A 78 4.79 -14.99 58.79
CA VAL A 78 3.36 -14.80 58.74
C VAL A 78 2.89 -14.98 57.30
N GLU A 79 1.83 -15.73 57.10
CA GLU A 79 1.19 -15.83 55.80
C GLU A 79 0.04 -14.84 55.70
N ILE A 80 0.02 -14.06 54.65
CA ILE A 80 -1.06 -13.13 54.31
C ILE A 80 -1.75 -13.56 53.04
N ASP A 81 -3.08 -13.45 52.99
CA ASP A 81 -3.92 -13.70 51.81
C ASP A 81 -4.50 -12.37 51.34
N ILE A 82 -4.22 -12.03 50.07
CA ILE A 82 -4.58 -10.72 49.50
C ILE A 82 -5.84 -10.90 48.67
N LYS A 83 -6.88 -10.16 49.00
CA LYS A 83 -8.13 -10.15 48.21
C LYS A 83 -7.95 -9.44 46.87
N PRO A 84 -8.84 -9.71 45.88
CA PRO A 84 -8.84 -9.01 44.61
C PRO A 84 -9.11 -7.52 44.79
N LEU A 85 -8.38 -6.68 44.04
CA LEU A 85 -8.61 -5.25 43.96
C LEU A 85 -9.97 -4.94 43.32
N ARG A 86 -10.50 -3.76 43.57
CA ARG A 86 -11.72 -3.28 42.90
C ARG A 86 -11.36 -2.98 41.43
N LYS A 87 -12.28 -3.24 40.50
CA LYS A 87 -12.09 -3.09 39.04
C LYS A 87 -11.59 -1.70 38.57
N THR A 88 -11.71 -0.69 39.43
CA THR A 88 -11.31 0.68 39.17
C THR A 88 -9.88 1.00 39.63
N GLU A 89 -9.28 0.14 40.45
CA GLU A 89 -7.99 0.40 41.11
C GLU A 89 -6.92 -0.53 40.53
N LYS A 90 -5.96 0.03 39.78
CA LYS A 90 -4.81 -0.71 39.19
C LYS A 90 -3.74 -1.04 40.22
N SER A 91 -3.66 -0.29 41.30
CA SER A 91 -2.73 -0.50 42.43
C SER A 91 -3.27 0.16 43.67
N LYS A 92 -3.05 -0.45 44.83
CA LYS A 92 -3.46 0.07 46.11
C LYS A 92 -2.35 -0.13 47.13
N SER A 93 -2.11 0.92 47.94
CA SER A 93 -1.09 0.91 48.99
C SER A 93 -1.69 0.61 50.35
N TYR A 94 -1.01 -0.22 51.12
CA TYR A 94 -1.40 -0.59 52.47
C TYR A 94 -0.21 -0.34 53.40
N TYR A 95 -0.51 0.13 54.60
CA TYR A 95 0.48 0.44 55.62
C TYR A 95 0.34 -0.49 56.79
N LEU A 96 1.46 -0.89 57.38
CA LEU A 96 1.53 -1.82 58.48
C LEU A 96 1.11 -1.14 59.81
N CYS A 97 0.26 -1.82 60.55
CA CYS A 97 -0.10 -1.47 61.94
C CYS A 97 0.25 -2.63 62.86
N THR A 98 0.84 -2.34 64.03
CA THR A 98 1.11 -3.34 65.08
C THR A 98 0.50 -2.92 66.38
N SER A 99 -0.04 -3.87 67.13
CA SER A 99 -0.59 -3.60 68.45
C SER A 99 0.39 -3.95 69.58
N ILE A 100 0.49 -3.04 70.53
CA ILE A 100 1.25 -3.24 71.77
C ILE A 100 0.25 -3.30 72.93
N SER A 101 0.31 -4.35 73.73
CA SER A 101 -0.39 -4.41 75.01
C SER A 101 0.50 -3.78 76.09
N THR A 102 0.15 -2.61 76.53
CA THR A 102 0.82 -2.00 77.69
C THR A 102 0.28 -2.65 78.96
N PRO A 103 1.13 -3.13 79.89
CA PRO A 103 0.70 -3.58 81.15
C PRO A 103 0.09 -2.40 81.96
N PRO A 104 -0.99 -2.57 82.71
CA PRO A 104 -1.59 -1.47 83.44
C PRO A 104 -0.63 -0.88 84.43
N SER A 105 -0.28 0.39 84.25
CA SER A 105 0.50 1.17 85.20
C SER A 105 -0.43 1.75 86.23
N GLY A 106 -0.47 1.12 87.42
CA GLY A 106 -1.16 1.67 88.57
C GLY A 106 -2.23 0.69 89.11
N GLY A 107 -2.04 0.23 90.34
CA GLY A 107 -2.63 -0.71 91.25
C GLY A 107 -4.16 -0.81 91.39
N HIS A 108 -4.97 -0.77 90.34
CA HIS A 108 -6.34 -1.19 90.30
C HIS A 108 -6.56 -2.18 89.15
N PRO A 109 -7.18 -3.33 89.43
CA PRO A 109 -7.49 -4.32 88.37
C PRO A 109 -8.64 -3.81 87.51
N GLN A 110 -8.31 -3.14 86.43
CA GLN A 110 -9.27 -2.97 85.33
C GLN A 110 -9.17 -4.17 84.35
N PRO A 111 -10.32 -4.76 83.94
CA PRO A 111 -10.34 -6.02 83.25
C PRO A 111 -10.01 -5.92 81.74
N TRP A 112 -9.58 -4.78 81.27
CA TRP A 112 -9.31 -4.57 79.83
C TRP A 112 -7.93 -3.96 79.63
N ALA A 113 -6.97 -4.68 79.03
CA ALA A 113 -5.76 -4.17 78.55
C ALA A 113 -6.06 -3.26 77.34
N GLU A 114 -5.82 -1.97 77.40
CA GLU A 114 -5.90 -1.08 76.25
C GLU A 114 -4.83 -1.48 75.20
N THR A 115 -5.30 -1.98 74.07
CA THR A 115 -4.43 -2.29 72.96
C THR A 115 -4.22 -1.06 72.13
N THR A 116 -3.04 -0.46 72.26
CA THR A 116 -2.63 0.71 71.43
C THR A 116 -2.08 0.20 70.10
N TRP A 117 -2.62 0.72 68.99
CA TRP A 117 -2.12 0.39 67.66
C TRP A 117 -1.09 1.44 67.23
N ILE A 118 0.06 0.97 66.71
CA ILE A 118 1.17 1.82 66.21
C ILE A 118 1.18 1.74 64.68
N TYR A 119 1.17 2.91 64.03
CA TYR A 119 1.29 3.03 62.60
C TYR A 119 2.78 3.10 62.21
N HIS A 120 3.16 2.32 61.20
CA HIS A 120 4.51 2.29 60.65
C HIS A 120 4.60 3.09 59.32
N ASP A 121 5.30 4.22 59.34
CA ASP A 121 5.43 5.13 58.18
C ASP A 121 6.73 4.87 57.37
N GLY A 122 7.23 3.64 57.37
CA GLY A 122 8.43 3.27 56.62
C GLY A 122 8.09 2.75 55.22
N GLU A 123 8.88 3.16 54.23
CA GLU A 123 8.76 2.62 52.85
C GLU A 123 8.94 1.11 52.83
N ASP A 124 9.72 0.51 53.71
CA ASP A 124 9.97 -0.91 53.88
C ASP A 124 8.81 -1.67 54.56
N THR A 125 7.86 -0.96 55.17
CA THR A 125 6.64 -1.52 55.77
C THR A 125 5.40 -1.32 54.91
N LYS A 126 5.53 -0.67 53.78
CA LYS A 126 4.48 -0.40 52.80
C LYS A 126 4.30 -1.60 51.86
N VAL A 127 3.05 -2.05 51.73
CA VAL A 127 2.67 -3.13 50.79
C VAL A 127 1.86 -2.51 49.67
N ILE A 128 2.34 -2.63 48.44
CA ILE A 128 1.67 -2.17 47.22
C ILE A 128 1.09 -3.39 46.53
N VAL A 129 -0.22 -3.53 46.52
CA VAL A 129 -0.93 -4.56 45.78
C VAL A 129 -1.18 -4.07 44.37
N VAL A 130 -0.78 -4.86 43.38
CA VAL A 130 -0.91 -4.55 41.94
C VAL A 130 -1.82 -5.62 41.30
N GLU A 131 -2.62 -5.23 40.33
CA GLU A 131 -3.44 -6.12 39.54
C GLU A 131 -2.61 -7.25 38.91
N GLU A 132 -3.06 -8.50 39.01
CA GLU A 132 -2.39 -9.63 38.34
C GLU A 132 -2.60 -9.56 36.86
N LYS A 133 -1.54 -9.27 36.10
CA LYS A 133 -1.58 -9.35 34.63
C LYS A 133 -1.77 -10.81 34.21
N LYS A 134 -3.01 -11.18 33.90
CA LYS A 134 -3.29 -12.46 33.25
C LYS A 134 -2.97 -12.32 31.77
N PHE A 135 -1.83 -12.87 31.35
CA PHE A 135 -1.54 -13.05 29.94
C PHE A 135 -2.59 -14.01 29.34
N LEU A 136 -3.22 -13.59 28.25
CA LEU A 136 -4.21 -14.41 27.52
C LEU A 136 -3.62 -15.74 27.07
N LEU A 137 -2.32 -15.78 26.77
CA LEU A 137 -1.60 -16.92 26.22
C LEU A 137 -0.23 -17.09 26.91
N PRO A 138 0.35 -18.30 26.98
CA PRO A 138 1.73 -18.49 27.41
C PRO A 138 2.70 -17.65 26.56
N PHE A 139 3.70 -17.06 27.18
CA PHE A 139 4.62 -16.11 26.52
C PHE A 139 5.23 -16.63 25.23
N TRP A 140 5.69 -17.88 25.19
CA TRP A 140 6.26 -18.49 23.99
C TRP A 140 5.28 -18.60 22.83
N LEU A 141 4.01 -18.92 23.14
CA LEU A 141 2.94 -18.99 22.13
C LEU A 141 2.58 -17.59 21.58
N GLN A 142 2.58 -16.59 22.47
CA GLN A 142 2.32 -15.20 22.10
C GLN A 142 3.38 -14.66 21.12
N VAL A 143 4.67 -14.98 21.36
CA VAL A 143 5.77 -14.60 20.45
C VAL A 143 5.62 -15.26 19.07
N ILE A 144 5.23 -16.56 19.03
CA ILE A 144 4.97 -17.25 17.75
C ILE A 144 3.80 -16.61 16.99
N PHE A 145 2.71 -16.29 17.71
CA PHE A 145 1.56 -15.61 17.09
C PHE A 145 1.93 -14.24 16.54
N ILE A 146 2.72 -13.45 17.26
CA ILE A 146 3.20 -12.14 16.79
C ILE A 146 4.02 -12.29 15.52
N ALA A 147 4.96 -13.24 15.47
CA ALA A 147 5.76 -13.49 14.28
C ALA A 147 4.89 -13.90 13.08
N MET A 148 3.93 -14.80 13.30
CA MET A 148 2.99 -15.23 12.26
C MET A 148 2.11 -14.08 11.76
N LEU A 149 1.55 -13.27 12.66
CA LEU A 149 0.73 -12.11 12.29
C LEU A 149 1.55 -11.03 11.59
N LEU A 150 2.81 -10.82 11.97
CA LEU A 150 3.70 -9.88 11.30
C LEU A 150 3.97 -10.31 9.84
N CYS A 151 4.25 -11.60 9.62
CA CYS A 151 4.38 -12.16 8.27
C CYS A 151 3.10 -12.01 7.45
N LEU A 152 1.95 -12.24 8.07
CA LEU A 152 0.64 -12.13 7.44
C LEU A 152 0.28 -10.67 7.11
N SER A 153 0.57 -9.73 8.01
CA SER A 153 0.44 -8.28 7.79
C SER A 153 1.29 -7.83 6.61
N GLY A 154 2.56 -8.22 6.60
CA GLY A 154 3.46 -7.91 5.48
C GLY A 154 2.98 -8.48 4.15
N MET A 155 2.43 -9.69 4.16
CA MET A 155 1.84 -10.29 2.96
C MET A 155 0.64 -9.49 2.46
N PHE A 156 -0.33 -9.13 3.32
CA PHE A 156 -1.49 -8.33 2.91
C PHE A 156 -1.11 -6.96 2.39
N SER A 157 -0.23 -6.28 3.12
CA SER A 157 0.25 -4.95 2.74
C SER A 157 1.01 -4.98 1.40
N GLY A 158 1.90 -5.96 1.23
CA GLY A 158 2.65 -6.16 -0.01
C GLY A 158 1.78 -6.56 -1.19
N LEU A 159 0.82 -7.48 -0.99
CA LEU A 159 -0.12 -7.90 -2.05
C LEU A 159 -1.07 -6.79 -2.46
N ASN A 160 -1.51 -5.96 -1.52
CA ASN A 160 -2.35 -4.82 -1.83
C ASN A 160 -1.65 -3.91 -2.84
N LEU A 161 -0.41 -3.52 -2.59
CA LEU A 161 0.36 -2.71 -3.52
C LEU A 161 0.72 -3.51 -4.79
N GLY A 162 1.24 -4.73 -4.66
CA GLY A 162 1.77 -5.52 -5.78
C GLY A 162 0.69 -5.97 -6.76
N LEU A 163 -0.49 -6.42 -6.29
CA LEU A 163 -1.57 -6.85 -7.17
C LEU A 163 -2.37 -5.67 -7.74
N MET A 164 -2.52 -4.57 -6.98
CA MET A 164 -3.25 -3.41 -7.48
C MET A 164 -2.43 -2.59 -8.48
N ALA A 165 -1.09 -2.62 -8.39
CA ALA A 165 -0.21 -2.01 -9.38
C ALA A 165 -0.26 -2.70 -10.76
N LEU A 166 -0.70 -3.96 -10.83
CA LEU A 166 -0.83 -4.68 -12.10
C LEU A 166 -2.13 -4.27 -12.81
N ASP A 167 -2.01 -3.56 -13.93
CA ASP A 167 -3.16 -3.24 -14.78
C ASP A 167 -3.73 -4.54 -15.41
N PRO A 168 -5.06 -4.74 -15.43
CA PRO A 168 -5.69 -5.87 -16.11
C PRO A 168 -5.31 -6.00 -17.59
N MET A 169 -5.05 -4.87 -18.26
CA MET A 169 -4.62 -4.86 -19.66
C MET A 169 -3.18 -5.34 -19.80
N GLU A 170 -2.27 -4.82 -18.95
CA GLU A 170 -0.87 -5.25 -18.89
C GLU A 170 -0.77 -6.75 -18.59
N LEU A 171 -1.60 -7.24 -17.67
CA LEU A 171 -1.65 -8.66 -17.32
C LEU A 171 -2.02 -9.54 -18.54
N ARG A 172 -2.93 -9.10 -19.40
CA ARG A 172 -3.27 -9.78 -20.66
C ARG A 172 -2.14 -9.71 -21.68
N ILE A 173 -1.44 -8.61 -21.75
CA ILE A 173 -0.24 -8.48 -22.61
C ILE A 173 0.81 -9.50 -22.17
N VAL A 174 1.12 -9.57 -20.88
CA VAL A 174 2.08 -10.52 -20.33
C VAL A 174 1.66 -11.98 -20.57
N GLN A 175 0.34 -12.30 -20.55
CA GLN A 175 -0.17 -13.62 -20.87
C GLN A 175 0.14 -14.05 -22.32
N ASN A 176 0.18 -13.09 -23.25
CA ASN A 176 0.42 -13.37 -24.68
C ASN A 176 1.89 -13.31 -25.06
N CYS A 177 2.64 -12.34 -24.50
CA CYS A 177 4.00 -12.00 -24.93
C CYS A 177 5.09 -12.33 -23.90
N GLY A 178 4.73 -12.62 -22.62
CA GLY A 178 5.70 -12.90 -21.56
C GLY A 178 6.41 -14.25 -21.70
N THR A 179 7.40 -14.47 -20.83
CA THR A 179 8.04 -15.79 -20.68
C THR A 179 7.03 -16.84 -20.20
N GLU A 180 7.30 -18.13 -20.39
CA GLU A 180 6.37 -19.21 -19.97
C GLU A 180 6.04 -19.16 -18.46
N ARG A 181 6.96 -18.70 -17.63
CA ARG A 181 6.72 -18.51 -16.19
C ARG A 181 5.78 -17.33 -15.94
N GLU A 182 6.01 -16.20 -16.58
CA GLU A 182 5.18 -15.00 -16.46
C GLU A 182 3.77 -15.24 -16.99
N LYS A 183 3.62 -15.93 -18.11
CA LYS A 183 2.31 -16.36 -18.64
C LYS A 183 1.52 -17.18 -17.62
N ASN A 184 2.18 -18.13 -16.96
CA ASN A 184 1.54 -18.96 -15.95
C ASN A 184 1.17 -18.13 -14.68
N TYR A 185 2.01 -17.19 -14.28
CA TYR A 185 1.71 -16.29 -13.16
C TYR A 185 0.54 -15.38 -13.50
N ALA A 186 0.54 -14.76 -14.65
CA ALA A 186 -0.53 -13.88 -15.12
C ALA A 186 -1.88 -14.60 -15.23
N LYS A 187 -1.91 -15.83 -15.76
CA LYS A 187 -3.13 -16.67 -15.81
C LYS A 187 -3.71 -16.99 -14.44
N ARG A 188 -2.86 -17.15 -13.41
CA ARG A 188 -3.31 -17.41 -12.03
C ARG A 188 -3.88 -16.18 -11.36
N ILE A 189 -3.34 -15.01 -11.65
CA ILE A 189 -3.71 -13.73 -11.03
C ILE A 189 -4.97 -13.13 -11.69
N GLU A 190 -5.14 -13.27 -13.02
CA GLU A 190 -6.20 -12.63 -13.77
C GLU A 190 -7.61 -12.80 -13.16
N PRO A 191 -8.07 -14.02 -12.77
CA PRO A 191 -9.43 -14.21 -12.27
C PRO A 191 -9.69 -13.47 -10.95
N VAL A 192 -8.65 -13.23 -10.16
CA VAL A 192 -8.75 -12.46 -8.89
C VAL A 192 -8.67 -10.97 -9.18
N ARG A 193 -7.78 -10.55 -10.08
CA ARG A 193 -7.61 -9.14 -10.45
C ARG A 193 -8.81 -8.59 -11.23
N ARG A 194 -9.55 -9.45 -11.93
CA ARG A 194 -10.80 -9.06 -12.60
C ARG A 194 -11.87 -8.53 -11.64
N GLN A 195 -11.80 -8.92 -10.37
CA GLN A 195 -12.65 -8.41 -9.29
C GLN A 195 -11.87 -7.40 -8.43
N GLY A 196 -11.32 -6.35 -9.04
CA GLY A 196 -10.39 -5.41 -8.40
C GLY A 196 -10.92 -4.80 -7.11
N ASN A 197 -12.13 -4.24 -7.11
CA ASN A 197 -12.72 -3.62 -5.93
C ASN A 197 -12.97 -4.62 -4.79
N TYR A 198 -13.36 -5.86 -5.11
CA TYR A 198 -13.54 -6.91 -4.10
C TYR A 198 -12.20 -7.37 -3.53
N LEU A 199 -11.18 -7.53 -4.37
CA LEU A 199 -9.82 -7.84 -3.95
C LEU A 199 -9.27 -6.75 -3.02
N LEU A 200 -9.40 -5.48 -3.42
CA LEU A 200 -8.97 -4.33 -2.62
C LEU A 200 -9.63 -4.32 -1.24
N CYS A 201 -10.96 -4.41 -1.17
CA CYS A 201 -11.69 -4.42 0.09
C CYS A 201 -11.28 -5.59 0.99
N SER A 202 -11.08 -6.77 0.41
CA SER A 202 -10.70 -7.97 1.18
C SER A 202 -9.29 -7.87 1.74
N LEU A 203 -8.33 -7.39 0.96
CA LEU A 203 -6.94 -7.22 1.40
C LEU A 203 -6.80 -6.11 2.44
N LEU A 204 -7.50 -4.97 2.25
CA LEU A 204 -7.50 -3.87 3.22
C LEU A 204 -8.12 -4.30 4.55
N LEU A 205 -9.28 -4.96 4.50
CA LEU A 205 -9.94 -5.45 5.72
C LEU A 205 -9.08 -6.47 6.44
N GLY A 206 -8.47 -7.41 5.71
CA GLY A 206 -7.52 -8.37 6.26
C GLY A 206 -6.31 -7.71 6.91
N ASN A 207 -5.70 -6.73 6.25
CA ASN A 207 -4.56 -5.99 6.78
C ASN A 207 -4.90 -5.25 8.08
N VAL A 208 -6.02 -4.52 8.11
CA VAL A 208 -6.46 -3.80 9.31
C VAL A 208 -6.74 -4.77 10.46
N LEU A 209 -7.42 -5.89 10.21
CA LEU A 209 -7.73 -6.89 11.23
C LEU A 209 -6.47 -7.52 11.81
N VAL A 210 -5.49 -7.85 10.98
CA VAL A 210 -4.21 -8.41 11.43
C VAL A 210 -3.41 -7.39 12.21
N ASN A 211 -3.31 -6.14 11.73
CA ASN A 211 -2.56 -5.08 12.39
C ASN A 211 -3.15 -4.70 13.76
N THR A 212 -4.47 -4.63 13.87
CA THR A 212 -5.13 -4.37 15.18
C THR A 212 -4.88 -5.51 16.16
N THR A 213 -4.99 -6.77 15.72
CA THR A 213 -4.69 -7.93 16.56
C THR A 213 -3.23 -7.94 17.00
N LEU A 214 -2.31 -7.64 16.09
CA LEU A 214 -0.88 -7.54 16.36
C LEU A 214 -0.56 -6.46 17.39
N THR A 215 -1.20 -5.29 17.26
CA THR A 215 -1.03 -4.18 18.21
C THR A 215 -1.50 -4.57 19.62
N ILE A 216 -2.64 -5.25 19.75
CA ILE A 216 -3.16 -5.71 21.04
C ILE A 216 -2.19 -6.71 21.70
N LEU A 217 -1.66 -7.66 20.92
CA LEU A 217 -0.71 -8.64 21.45
C LEU A 217 0.63 -8.02 21.84
N LEU A 218 1.10 -7.02 21.10
CA LEU A 218 2.33 -6.29 21.43
C LEU A 218 2.16 -5.42 22.68
N ASP A 219 1.00 -4.77 22.86
CA ASP A 219 0.71 -3.98 24.07
C ASP A 219 0.65 -4.87 25.33
N ASP A 220 0.12 -6.07 25.21
CA ASP A 220 0.08 -7.05 26.31
C ASP A 220 1.50 -7.46 26.78
N ILE A 221 2.46 -7.60 25.84
CA ILE A 221 3.87 -7.93 26.17
C ILE A 221 4.64 -6.71 26.66
N ALA A 222 4.55 -5.59 25.95
CA ALA A 222 5.39 -4.41 26.19
C ALA A 222 4.99 -3.65 27.48
N GLY A 223 3.76 -3.87 27.97
CA GLY A 223 3.20 -3.12 29.08
C GLY A 223 2.73 -1.72 28.66
N SER A 224 1.77 -1.19 29.39
CA SER A 224 1.12 0.10 29.09
C SER A 224 2.07 1.29 29.33
N GLY A 225 2.84 1.62 28.30
CA GLY A 225 3.72 2.79 28.31
C GLY A 225 3.77 3.46 26.94
N LEU A 226 3.78 4.78 26.89
CA LEU A 226 3.81 5.57 25.64
C LEU A 226 5.01 5.16 24.75
N VAL A 227 6.15 4.88 25.35
CA VAL A 227 7.36 4.43 24.64
C VAL A 227 7.13 3.07 23.98
N ALA A 228 6.48 2.14 24.66
CA ALA A 228 6.17 0.80 24.12
C ALA A 228 5.26 0.89 22.90
N VAL A 229 4.23 1.74 22.96
CA VAL A 229 3.32 1.99 21.82
C VAL A 229 4.07 2.57 20.62
N VAL A 230 4.95 3.55 20.82
CA VAL A 230 5.73 4.15 19.74
C VAL A 230 6.67 3.14 19.09
N VAL A 231 7.41 2.36 19.89
CA VAL A 231 8.35 1.36 19.39
C VAL A 231 7.63 0.24 18.64
N SER A 232 6.50 -0.26 19.18
CA SER A 232 5.70 -1.29 18.52
C SER A 232 5.11 -0.80 17.19
N THR A 233 4.59 0.44 17.16
CA THR A 233 4.06 1.05 15.93
C THR A 233 5.15 1.19 14.86
N ILE A 234 6.33 1.69 15.21
CA ILE A 234 7.46 1.78 14.28
C ILE A 234 7.86 0.40 13.77
N GLY A 235 7.91 -0.59 14.65
CA GLY A 235 8.21 -1.97 14.27
C GLY A 235 7.20 -2.56 13.28
N ILE A 236 5.90 -2.40 13.53
CA ILE A 236 4.83 -2.86 12.62
C ILE A 236 4.92 -2.16 11.27
N VAL A 237 5.09 -0.84 11.26
CA VAL A 237 5.18 -0.07 10.01
C VAL A 237 6.38 -0.48 9.17
N ILE A 238 7.56 -0.63 9.78
CA ILE A 238 8.77 -1.00 9.03
C ILE A 238 8.68 -2.45 8.52
N PHE A 239 8.43 -3.41 9.42
CA PHE A 239 8.50 -4.84 9.09
C PHE A 239 7.19 -5.41 8.53
N GLY A 240 6.04 -4.87 8.93
CA GLY A 240 4.72 -5.29 8.46
C GLY A 240 4.23 -4.55 7.22
N GLU A 241 4.77 -3.37 6.90
CA GLU A 241 4.29 -2.58 5.78
C GLU A 241 5.40 -2.19 4.80
N ILE A 242 6.37 -1.35 5.18
CA ILE A 242 7.33 -0.75 4.25
C ILE A 242 8.19 -1.80 3.53
N VAL A 243 8.81 -2.71 4.27
CA VAL A 243 9.71 -3.72 3.69
C VAL A 243 8.96 -4.69 2.77
N PRO A 244 7.82 -5.28 3.16
CA PRO A 244 7.05 -6.16 2.28
C PRO A 244 6.51 -5.45 1.04
N GLN A 245 6.03 -4.21 1.16
CA GLN A 245 5.58 -3.40 0.02
C GLN A 245 6.71 -3.15 -0.98
N ALA A 246 7.91 -2.80 -0.49
CA ALA A 246 9.08 -2.58 -1.34
C ALA A 246 9.51 -3.84 -2.10
N ILE A 247 9.38 -5.02 -1.50
CA ILE A 247 9.65 -6.30 -2.15
C ILE A 247 8.57 -6.62 -3.19
N CYS A 248 7.30 -6.49 -2.82
CA CYS A 248 6.17 -6.81 -3.69
C CYS A 248 6.03 -5.83 -4.87
N SER A 249 6.43 -4.57 -4.73
CA SER A 249 6.40 -3.61 -5.84
C SER A 249 7.36 -3.99 -6.98
N ARG A 250 8.47 -4.66 -6.64
CA ARG A 250 9.46 -5.13 -7.64
C ARG A 250 9.13 -6.51 -8.22
N HIS A 251 8.51 -7.38 -7.44
CA HIS A 251 8.24 -8.78 -7.81
C HIS A 251 6.76 -9.15 -7.69
N GLY A 252 5.85 -8.19 -7.91
CA GLY A 252 4.41 -8.34 -7.69
C GLY A 252 3.78 -9.53 -8.42
N LEU A 253 4.19 -9.78 -9.67
CA LEU A 253 3.70 -10.89 -10.47
C LEU A 253 4.05 -12.26 -9.85
N ALA A 254 5.29 -12.46 -9.44
CA ALA A 254 5.75 -13.72 -8.86
C ALA A 254 5.17 -13.97 -7.46
N VAL A 255 5.21 -12.94 -6.60
CA VAL A 255 4.67 -13.01 -5.24
C VAL A 255 3.15 -13.21 -5.29
N GLY A 256 2.44 -12.42 -6.10
CA GLY A 256 0.99 -12.54 -6.27
C GLY A 256 0.55 -13.92 -6.75
N ALA A 257 1.23 -14.50 -7.73
CA ALA A 257 0.91 -15.83 -8.25
C ALA A 257 1.13 -16.95 -7.23
N ASN A 258 2.19 -16.86 -6.43
CA ASN A 258 2.50 -17.89 -5.42
C ASN A 258 1.59 -17.80 -4.20
N THR A 259 1.11 -16.62 -3.85
CA THR A 259 0.22 -16.38 -2.70
C THR A 259 -1.27 -16.40 -3.06
N ILE A 260 -1.62 -16.63 -4.33
CA ILE A 260 -3.00 -16.56 -4.85
C ILE A 260 -3.98 -17.47 -4.09
N PHE A 261 -3.52 -18.65 -3.66
CA PHE A 261 -4.34 -19.59 -2.89
C PHE A 261 -4.72 -18.97 -1.53
N LEU A 262 -3.75 -18.40 -0.84
CA LEU A 262 -3.95 -17.74 0.45
C LEU A 262 -4.85 -16.50 0.30
N THR A 263 -4.62 -15.71 -0.76
CA THR A 263 -5.47 -14.55 -1.09
C THR A 263 -6.93 -14.96 -1.30
N LYS A 264 -7.19 -16.03 -2.07
CA LYS A 264 -8.56 -16.55 -2.27
C LYS A 264 -9.19 -17.04 -0.98
N PHE A 265 -8.43 -17.71 -0.12
CA PHE A 265 -8.91 -18.13 1.20
C PHE A 265 -9.37 -16.95 2.05
N PHE A 266 -8.57 -15.88 2.12
CA PHE A 266 -8.94 -14.67 2.85
C PHE A 266 -10.09 -13.90 2.21
N MET A 267 -10.16 -13.83 0.89
CA MET A 267 -11.32 -13.27 0.19
C MET A 267 -12.61 -14.02 0.57
N MET A 268 -12.57 -15.34 0.64
CA MET A 268 -13.72 -16.14 1.07
C MET A 268 -14.07 -15.89 2.54
N MET A 269 -13.08 -15.80 3.42
CA MET A 269 -13.28 -15.53 4.85
C MET A 269 -13.87 -14.14 5.10
N THR A 270 -13.39 -13.11 4.36
CA THR A 270 -13.87 -11.72 4.49
C THR A 270 -15.11 -11.43 3.63
N PHE A 271 -15.61 -12.40 2.86
CA PHE A 271 -16.74 -12.26 1.95
C PHE A 271 -17.94 -11.51 2.54
N PRO A 272 -18.46 -11.86 3.75
CA PRO A 272 -19.67 -11.24 4.29
C PRO A 272 -19.52 -9.72 4.51
N ALA A 273 -18.31 -9.23 4.76
CA ALA A 273 -18.04 -7.81 4.97
C ALA A 273 -17.55 -7.13 3.68
N SER A 274 -16.63 -7.77 2.94
CA SER A 274 -15.98 -7.17 1.76
C SER A 274 -16.89 -7.11 0.54
N TYR A 275 -17.79 -8.08 0.36
CA TYR A 275 -18.67 -8.14 -0.81
C TYR A 275 -19.68 -6.99 -0.89
N PRO A 276 -20.44 -6.64 0.19
CA PRO A 276 -21.37 -5.51 0.12
C PRO A 276 -20.65 -4.18 -0.09
N VAL A 277 -19.46 -4.00 0.53
CA VAL A 277 -18.64 -2.79 0.33
C VAL A 277 -18.13 -2.70 -1.10
N SER A 278 -17.64 -3.80 -1.67
CA SER A 278 -17.20 -3.86 -3.07
C SER A 278 -18.33 -3.50 -4.04
N LYS A 279 -19.55 -4.00 -3.81
CA LYS A 279 -20.71 -3.67 -4.64
C LYS A 279 -21.12 -2.21 -4.52
N LEU A 280 -20.99 -1.62 -3.34
CA LEU A 280 -21.21 -0.18 -3.16
C LEU A 280 -20.16 0.62 -3.95
N LEU A 281 -18.88 0.22 -3.90
CA LEU A 281 -17.82 0.84 -4.68
C LEU A 281 -18.07 0.70 -6.19
N ASP A 282 -18.46 -0.47 -6.67
CA ASP A 282 -18.79 -0.70 -8.08
C ASP A 282 -19.94 0.22 -8.55
N CYS A 283 -20.91 0.53 -7.67
CA CYS A 283 -22.03 1.41 -7.97
C CYS A 283 -21.60 2.90 -8.02
N VAL A 284 -20.70 3.32 -7.12
CA VAL A 284 -20.27 4.73 -6.98
C VAL A 284 -19.18 5.10 -7.97
N LEU A 285 -18.16 4.23 -8.12
CA LEU A 285 -16.96 4.48 -8.93
C LEU A 285 -17.03 3.83 -10.31
N GLY A 286 -17.95 2.89 -10.54
CA GLY A 286 -17.97 2.05 -11.73
C GLY A 286 -17.01 0.88 -11.66
N GLN A 287 -17.06 0.01 -12.67
CA GLN A 287 -16.12 -1.09 -12.80
C GLN A 287 -14.75 -0.56 -13.25
N GLU A 288 -13.69 -1.12 -12.71
CA GLU A 288 -12.32 -0.81 -13.13
C GLU A 288 -12.10 -1.28 -14.58
N ILE A 289 -12.17 -0.32 -15.49
CA ILE A 289 -11.81 -0.53 -16.89
C ILE A 289 -10.30 -0.31 -16.95
N GLY A 290 -9.53 -1.35 -17.32
CA GLY A 290 -8.08 -1.23 -17.50
C GLY A 290 -7.71 -0.07 -18.42
N THR A 291 -6.46 0.33 -18.42
CA THR A 291 -5.96 1.49 -19.18
C THR A 291 -6.26 1.33 -20.68
N VAL A 292 -7.20 2.11 -21.20
CA VAL A 292 -7.48 2.15 -22.65
C VAL A 292 -6.46 3.05 -23.30
N TYR A 293 -5.66 2.47 -24.20
CA TYR A 293 -4.68 3.21 -24.99
C TYR A 293 -5.38 3.88 -26.18
N ASN A 294 -5.52 5.20 -26.12
CA ASN A 294 -5.87 6.01 -27.28
C ASN A 294 -4.67 6.09 -28.21
N ARG A 295 -4.88 6.44 -29.50
CA ARG A 295 -3.80 6.57 -30.51
C ARG A 295 -2.67 7.49 -30.05
N GLU A 296 -3.02 8.65 -29.51
CA GLU A 296 -2.04 9.62 -29.02
C GLU A 296 -1.20 9.04 -27.88
N LYS A 297 -1.83 8.33 -26.91
CA LYS A 297 -1.12 7.65 -25.83
C LYS A 297 -0.22 6.53 -26.35
N LEU A 298 -0.71 5.78 -27.37
CA LEU A 298 0.10 4.71 -27.97
C LEU A 298 1.33 5.27 -28.68
N LEU A 299 1.17 6.37 -29.42
CA LEU A 299 2.26 7.05 -30.12
C LEU A 299 3.28 7.61 -29.11
N GLU A 300 2.81 8.28 -28.06
CA GLU A 300 3.69 8.81 -27.04
C GLU A 300 4.39 7.71 -26.23
N MET A 301 3.70 6.61 -25.95
CA MET A 301 4.30 5.43 -25.32
C MET A 301 5.46 4.89 -26.15
N LEU A 302 5.30 4.78 -27.48
CA LEU A 302 6.36 4.33 -28.38
C LEU A 302 7.55 5.29 -28.37
N ARG A 303 7.30 6.60 -28.31
CA ARG A 303 8.38 7.61 -28.24
C ARG A 303 9.17 7.54 -26.93
N VAL A 304 8.45 7.42 -25.81
CA VAL A 304 9.09 7.38 -24.47
C VAL A 304 9.85 6.07 -24.27
N THR A 305 9.39 4.98 -24.87
CA THR A 305 10.05 3.67 -24.77
C THR A 305 11.16 3.47 -25.79
N ASP A 306 11.37 4.39 -26.74
CA ASP A 306 12.41 4.32 -27.76
C ASP A 306 13.80 3.92 -27.23
N PRO A 307 14.30 4.46 -26.08
CA PRO A 307 15.60 4.07 -25.55
C PRO A 307 15.67 2.65 -24.98
N TYR A 308 14.51 2.00 -24.74
CA TYR A 308 14.39 0.73 -24.00
C TYR A 308 13.80 -0.40 -24.83
N ASN A 309 13.32 -0.13 -26.05
CA ASN A 309 12.77 -1.14 -26.94
C ASN A 309 13.81 -1.62 -27.95
N ASP A 310 13.61 -2.82 -28.49
CA ASP A 310 14.49 -3.43 -29.50
C ASP A 310 14.12 -2.98 -30.94
N LEU A 311 13.26 -1.96 -31.10
CA LEU A 311 12.85 -1.48 -32.40
C LEU A 311 13.94 -0.62 -33.05
N VAL A 312 14.17 -0.85 -34.32
CA VAL A 312 15.04 0.02 -35.12
C VAL A 312 14.31 1.34 -35.39
N LYS A 313 15.03 2.43 -35.41
CA LYS A 313 14.49 3.79 -35.63
C LYS A 313 13.57 3.89 -36.84
N GLU A 314 13.91 3.17 -37.92
CA GLU A 314 13.12 3.11 -39.15
C GLU A 314 11.76 2.44 -38.90
N GLU A 315 11.70 1.36 -38.11
CA GLU A 315 10.46 0.68 -37.74
C GLU A 315 9.56 1.58 -36.92
N LEU A 316 10.15 2.30 -35.94
CA LEU A 316 9.43 3.28 -35.15
C LEU A 316 8.81 4.38 -36.03
N ASN A 317 9.57 4.92 -36.98
CA ASN A 317 9.07 5.92 -37.90
C ASN A 317 7.92 5.42 -38.78
N ILE A 318 7.98 4.15 -39.23
CA ILE A 318 6.90 3.51 -39.97
C ILE A 318 5.63 3.37 -39.14
N ILE A 319 5.76 2.90 -37.90
CA ILE A 319 4.63 2.77 -36.98
C ILE A 319 4.00 4.14 -36.67
N GLN A 320 4.84 5.13 -36.40
CA GLN A 320 4.39 6.50 -36.17
C GLN A 320 3.65 7.05 -37.38
N GLY A 321 4.21 6.90 -38.59
CA GLY A 321 3.60 7.33 -39.85
C GLY A 321 2.24 6.66 -40.08
N ALA A 322 2.14 5.35 -39.77
CA ALA A 322 0.88 4.60 -39.89
C ALA A 322 -0.19 5.10 -38.91
N LEU A 323 0.19 5.45 -37.70
CA LEU A 323 -0.73 5.99 -36.67
C LEU A 323 -1.15 7.43 -37.02
N GLU A 324 -0.30 8.22 -37.64
CA GLU A 324 -0.58 9.61 -38.03
C GLU A 324 -1.40 9.70 -39.34
N LEU A 325 -1.50 8.63 -40.12
CA LEU A 325 -2.15 8.62 -41.44
C LEU A 325 -3.59 9.18 -41.43
N ARG A 326 -4.34 8.99 -40.39
CA ARG A 326 -5.71 9.53 -40.24
C ARG A 326 -5.79 10.99 -39.84
N THR A 327 -4.72 11.53 -39.27
CA THR A 327 -4.69 12.91 -38.79
C THR A 327 -4.16 13.85 -39.86
N LYS A 328 -3.19 13.41 -40.67
CA LYS A 328 -2.57 14.16 -41.73
C LYS A 328 -3.45 14.28 -42.96
N THR A 329 -3.30 15.40 -43.65
CA THR A 329 -3.96 15.71 -44.90
C THR A 329 -3.00 15.58 -46.08
N VAL A 330 -3.50 15.64 -47.31
CA VAL A 330 -2.70 15.61 -48.51
C VAL A 330 -1.76 16.82 -48.55
N GLU A 331 -2.20 17.98 -48.09
CA GLU A 331 -1.38 19.21 -48.02
C GLU A 331 -0.09 19.02 -47.19
N ASP A 332 -0.15 18.20 -46.11
CA ASP A 332 1.01 17.96 -45.26
C ASP A 332 2.16 17.19 -45.93
N VAL A 333 1.86 16.46 -47.01
CA VAL A 333 2.83 15.55 -47.67
C VAL A 333 3.02 15.82 -49.15
N MET A 334 2.17 16.65 -49.78
CA MET A 334 2.23 16.95 -51.18
C MET A 334 3.48 17.79 -51.52
N THR A 335 3.98 17.63 -52.72
CA THR A 335 4.95 18.58 -53.30
C THR A 335 4.20 19.81 -53.79
N PRO A 336 4.51 21.01 -53.30
CA PRO A 336 3.87 22.23 -53.80
C PRO A 336 4.05 22.38 -55.31
N LEU A 337 3.01 22.86 -56.00
CA LEU A 337 2.98 22.98 -57.45
C LEU A 337 4.14 23.83 -58.03
N ARG A 338 4.58 24.85 -57.27
CA ARG A 338 5.72 25.70 -57.62
C ARG A 338 7.04 24.94 -57.73
N ASP A 339 7.18 23.85 -56.98
CA ASP A 339 8.39 23.05 -56.87
C ASP A 339 8.35 21.82 -57.81
N CYS A 340 7.22 21.61 -58.50
CA CYS A 340 7.06 20.51 -59.44
C CYS A 340 7.72 20.82 -60.80
N PHE A 341 8.44 19.84 -61.33
CA PHE A 341 8.88 19.88 -62.72
C PHE A 341 7.68 19.53 -63.62
N MET A 342 7.34 20.44 -64.55
CA MET A 342 6.17 20.33 -65.43
C MET A 342 6.53 20.80 -66.86
N MET A 343 5.79 20.20 -67.79
CA MET A 343 6.00 20.55 -69.22
C MET A 343 4.74 21.26 -69.77
N ALA A 344 4.96 22.19 -70.68
CA ALA A 344 3.88 22.81 -71.46
C ALA A 344 3.32 21.83 -72.50
N GLY A 345 1.97 21.75 -72.64
CA GLY A 345 1.33 20.82 -73.57
C GLY A 345 1.63 21.09 -75.04
N ASP A 346 2.08 22.32 -75.39
CA ASP A 346 2.48 22.72 -76.68
C ASP A 346 4.01 22.52 -77.00
N ALA A 347 4.76 22.01 -76.00
CA ALA A 347 6.20 21.70 -76.18
C ALA A 347 6.39 20.66 -77.27
N VAL A 348 7.48 20.83 -78.00
CA VAL A 348 7.90 19.90 -79.08
C VAL A 348 8.97 18.96 -78.48
N LEU A 349 8.83 17.69 -78.72
CA LEU A 349 9.75 16.64 -78.24
C LEU A 349 10.94 16.57 -79.17
N ASP A 350 11.82 17.56 -79.13
CA ASP A 350 13.10 17.58 -79.75
C ASP A 350 14.21 16.99 -78.87
N PHE A 351 15.43 16.91 -79.40
CA PHE A 351 16.55 16.36 -78.63
C PHE A 351 16.81 17.12 -77.32
N ASN A 352 16.66 18.44 -77.31
CA ASN A 352 16.89 19.26 -76.12
C ASN A 352 15.85 19.03 -75.07
N THR A 353 14.58 19.01 -75.44
CA THR A 353 13.44 18.74 -74.54
C THR A 353 13.49 17.31 -73.95
N MET A 354 13.87 16.33 -74.84
CA MET A 354 14.06 14.95 -74.38
C MET A 354 15.21 14.82 -73.38
N SER A 355 16.32 15.55 -73.61
CA SER A 355 17.47 15.61 -72.71
C SER A 355 17.08 16.21 -71.35
N GLU A 356 16.33 17.32 -71.32
CA GLU A 356 15.83 17.97 -70.10
C GLU A 356 14.93 17.03 -69.29
N ILE A 357 14.05 16.30 -69.98
CA ILE A 357 13.17 15.31 -69.33
C ILE A 357 14.03 14.21 -68.69
N MET A 358 14.99 13.66 -69.39
CA MET A 358 15.88 12.60 -68.87
C MET A 358 16.76 13.09 -67.73
N GLU A 359 17.30 14.30 -67.83
CA GLU A 359 18.11 14.89 -66.76
C GLU A 359 17.35 15.20 -65.51
N SER A 360 16.04 15.55 -65.63
CA SER A 360 15.16 15.77 -64.46
C SER A 360 15.01 14.55 -63.55
N GLY A 361 15.17 13.34 -64.11
CA GLY A 361 15.05 12.07 -63.38
C GLY A 361 13.63 11.68 -62.95
N TYR A 362 12.62 12.48 -63.26
CA TYR A 362 11.23 12.17 -62.91
C TYR A 362 10.64 11.18 -63.91
N THR A 363 9.90 10.19 -63.41
CA THR A 363 9.23 9.18 -64.22
C THR A 363 7.83 9.57 -64.68
N ARG A 364 7.22 10.56 -64.04
CA ARG A 364 5.88 11.08 -64.32
C ARG A 364 5.95 12.60 -64.27
N ILE A 365 5.59 13.26 -65.35
CA ILE A 365 5.72 14.71 -65.51
C ILE A 365 4.35 15.28 -65.80
N PRO A 366 3.84 16.21 -64.98
CA PRO A 366 2.59 16.92 -65.26
C PRO A 366 2.72 17.76 -66.52
N VAL A 367 1.64 17.77 -67.29
CA VAL A 367 1.52 18.59 -68.50
C VAL A 367 0.43 19.63 -68.27
N TYR A 368 0.81 20.92 -68.40
CA TYR A 368 -0.11 22.04 -68.23
C TYR A 368 -0.46 22.69 -69.56
N GLU A 369 -1.67 23.33 -69.62
CA GLU A 369 -2.11 24.07 -70.79
C GLU A 369 -2.40 25.52 -70.44
N GLY A 370 -1.68 26.44 -70.98
CA GLY A 370 -1.78 27.89 -70.75
C GLY A 370 -1.11 28.27 -69.40
N GLU A 371 -1.83 28.16 -68.27
CA GLU A 371 -1.29 28.46 -66.95
C GLU A 371 -0.74 27.22 -66.27
N ARG A 372 0.33 27.38 -65.48
CA ARG A 372 0.97 26.27 -64.74
C ARG A 372 0.05 25.58 -63.74
N SER A 373 -0.99 26.27 -63.32
CA SER A 373 -2.00 25.72 -62.43
C SER A 373 -3.00 24.76 -63.13
N ASN A 374 -3.11 24.88 -64.47
CA ASN A 374 -4.06 24.08 -65.26
C ASN A 374 -3.38 22.81 -65.80
N ILE A 375 -3.35 21.78 -64.99
CA ILE A 375 -2.79 20.48 -65.38
C ILE A 375 -3.87 19.68 -66.14
N VAL A 376 -3.55 19.33 -67.40
CA VAL A 376 -4.49 18.66 -68.30
C VAL A 376 -4.13 17.22 -68.60
N ASP A 377 -2.85 16.86 -68.54
CA ASP A 377 -2.36 15.55 -68.88
C ASP A 377 -1.16 15.14 -67.99
N LEU A 378 -0.76 13.88 -68.10
CA LEU A 378 0.41 13.34 -67.45
C LEU A 378 1.29 12.56 -68.43
N LEU A 379 2.53 13.01 -68.57
CA LEU A 379 3.51 12.30 -69.35
C LEU A 379 4.23 11.25 -68.55
N PHE A 380 4.21 10.02 -69.00
CA PHE A 380 5.11 8.98 -68.46
C PHE A 380 6.37 8.91 -69.30
N VAL A 381 7.52 9.03 -68.67
CA VAL A 381 8.82 8.99 -69.40
C VAL A 381 9.00 7.68 -70.14
N LYS A 382 8.44 6.58 -69.68
CA LYS A 382 8.45 5.30 -70.40
C LYS A 382 7.75 5.33 -71.78
N ASP A 383 6.76 6.24 -71.95
CA ASP A 383 6.03 6.36 -73.24
C ASP A 383 6.82 7.07 -74.34
N LEU A 384 7.90 7.76 -73.92
CA LEU A 384 8.83 8.37 -74.83
C LEU A 384 9.79 7.36 -75.45
N ALA A 385 9.83 6.10 -75.05
CA ALA A 385 10.77 5.09 -75.55
C ALA A 385 10.62 4.79 -77.02
N PHE A 386 9.49 5.14 -77.63
CA PHE A 386 9.23 4.94 -79.06
C PHE A 386 9.13 6.27 -79.85
N VAL A 387 9.49 7.39 -79.25
CA VAL A 387 9.44 8.71 -79.87
C VAL A 387 10.83 9.06 -80.38
N ASP A 388 10.91 9.34 -81.67
CA ASP A 388 12.14 9.81 -82.30
C ASP A 388 12.25 11.35 -82.15
N PRO A 389 13.33 11.88 -81.56
CA PRO A 389 13.53 13.32 -81.38
C PRO A 389 13.61 14.09 -82.73
N ASP A 390 14.02 13.42 -83.78
CA ASP A 390 14.13 14.02 -85.09
C ASP A 390 12.80 14.31 -85.76
N ASP A 391 11.70 13.59 -85.29
CA ASP A 391 10.34 13.79 -85.78
C ASP A 391 9.67 15.06 -85.20
N CYS A 392 10.28 15.69 -84.24
CA CYS A 392 9.77 16.91 -83.57
C CYS A 392 8.26 16.79 -83.21
N THR A 393 7.85 15.66 -82.63
CA THR A 393 6.47 15.38 -82.33
C THR A 393 5.96 16.27 -81.17
N PRO A 394 4.77 16.93 -81.26
CA PRO A 394 4.21 17.70 -80.18
C PRO A 394 3.84 16.80 -78.98
N LEU A 395 4.20 17.24 -77.78
CA LEU A 395 3.93 16.51 -76.54
C LEU A 395 2.45 16.12 -76.40
N LYS A 396 1.51 17.00 -76.77
CA LYS A 396 0.08 16.77 -76.78
C LYS A 396 -0.37 15.58 -77.62
N THR A 397 0.34 15.19 -78.62
CA THR A 397 0.04 13.99 -79.45
C THR A 397 0.32 12.73 -78.67
N ILE A 398 1.41 12.68 -77.91
CA ILE A 398 1.81 11.52 -77.11
C ILE A 398 0.86 11.36 -75.91
N THR A 399 0.59 12.47 -75.21
CA THR A 399 -0.31 12.40 -74.02
C THR A 399 -1.75 11.99 -74.39
N ARG A 400 -2.22 12.48 -75.55
CA ARG A 400 -3.56 12.06 -76.09
C ARG A 400 -3.59 10.59 -76.56
N PHE A 401 -2.51 10.10 -77.09
CA PHE A 401 -2.42 8.71 -77.61
C PHE A 401 -2.48 7.71 -76.40
N TYR A 402 -1.73 7.96 -75.35
CA TYR A 402 -1.69 7.08 -74.17
C TYR A 402 -2.81 7.36 -73.21
N ASN A 403 -3.36 8.57 -73.14
CA ASN A 403 -4.48 9.03 -72.35
C ASN A 403 -4.49 8.51 -70.90
N HIS A 404 -3.47 8.87 -70.14
CA HIS A 404 -3.36 8.48 -68.75
C HIS A 404 -4.38 9.24 -67.89
N PRO A 405 -5.23 8.58 -67.07
CA PRO A 405 -6.21 9.26 -66.28
C PRO A 405 -5.57 10.11 -65.18
N LEU A 406 -6.08 11.32 -64.98
CA LEU A 406 -5.71 12.22 -63.88
C LEU A 406 -6.74 12.07 -62.75
N HIS A 407 -6.23 11.95 -61.52
CA HIS A 407 -7.06 11.98 -60.33
C HIS A 407 -6.90 13.28 -59.59
N PHE A 408 -7.98 13.93 -59.26
CA PHE A 408 -8.02 15.19 -58.54
C PHE A 408 -8.55 14.96 -57.16
N VAL A 409 -7.86 15.43 -56.13
CA VAL A 409 -8.27 15.38 -54.73
C VAL A 409 -8.11 16.74 -54.11
N PHE A 410 -8.91 17.05 -53.07
CA PHE A 410 -8.76 18.27 -52.32
C PHE A 410 -7.53 18.19 -51.38
N ASN A 411 -6.91 19.30 -51.12
CA ASN A 411 -5.73 19.40 -50.24
C ASN A 411 -6.03 19.02 -48.79
N ASP A 412 -7.27 19.20 -48.34
CA ASP A 412 -7.76 18.83 -46.98
C ASP A 412 -8.16 17.35 -46.87
N THR A 413 -8.09 16.57 -47.97
CA THR A 413 -8.41 15.15 -47.94
C THR A 413 -7.47 14.42 -47.02
N LYS A 414 -8.05 13.54 -46.14
CA LYS A 414 -7.26 12.75 -45.21
C LYS A 414 -6.47 11.66 -45.94
N LEU A 415 -5.24 11.41 -45.46
CA LEU A 415 -4.35 10.43 -46.09
C LEU A 415 -4.87 8.98 -46.03
N ASP A 416 -5.69 8.62 -45.05
CA ASP A 416 -6.31 7.29 -44.97
C ASP A 416 -7.33 7.09 -46.12
N ALA A 417 -8.18 8.09 -46.37
CA ALA A 417 -9.14 8.08 -47.49
C ALA A 417 -8.38 8.01 -48.85
N MET A 418 -7.31 8.80 -48.99
CA MET A 418 -6.43 8.79 -50.13
C MET A 418 -5.77 7.44 -50.38
N LEU A 419 -5.30 6.77 -49.32
CA LEU A 419 -4.74 5.43 -49.40
C LEU A 419 -5.78 4.39 -49.84
N GLU A 420 -7.04 4.52 -49.39
CA GLU A 420 -8.10 3.64 -49.83
C GLU A 420 -8.44 3.81 -51.33
N GLU A 421 -8.44 5.03 -51.84
CA GLU A 421 -8.59 5.30 -53.26
C GLU A 421 -7.44 4.67 -54.07
N PHE A 422 -6.20 4.87 -53.62
CA PHE A 422 -5.05 4.22 -54.27
C PHE A 422 -5.16 2.69 -54.27
N LYS A 423 -5.66 2.05 -53.21
CA LYS A 423 -5.86 0.61 -53.19
C LYS A 423 -6.94 0.13 -54.13
N LYS A 424 -8.02 0.88 -54.31
CA LYS A 424 -9.11 0.54 -55.24
C LYS A 424 -8.61 0.63 -56.70
N GLU A 425 -7.76 1.62 -56.99
CA GLU A 425 -7.23 1.84 -58.31
C GLU A 425 -6.00 0.99 -58.69
N THR A 426 -5.31 0.43 -57.70
CA THR A 426 -4.21 -0.52 -57.95
C THR A 426 -4.68 -1.76 -58.71
N THR A 427 -6.03 -2.04 -58.72
CA THR A 427 -6.67 -3.01 -59.62
C THR A 427 -6.84 -2.47 -61.03
N ALA A 428 -6.78 -1.13 -61.25
CA ALA A 428 -6.83 -0.49 -62.57
C ALA A 428 -5.47 0.28 -62.75
N LYS A 429 -4.67 -0.20 -63.59
CA LYS A 429 -3.25 -0.03 -63.95
C LYS A 429 -2.52 1.32 -63.80
N ASN A 430 -3.07 2.43 -63.39
CA ASN A 430 -2.31 3.74 -63.36
C ASN A 430 -2.72 4.64 -62.23
N MET A 431 -1.79 4.94 -61.32
CA MET A 431 -2.00 5.78 -60.15
C MET A 431 -1.38 7.16 -60.36
N ASN A 432 -2.20 8.17 -60.63
CA ASN A 432 -1.76 9.55 -60.87
C ASN A 432 -2.66 10.47 -60.04
N VAL A 433 -2.09 11.19 -59.09
CA VAL A 433 -2.84 12.07 -58.19
C VAL A 433 -2.30 13.48 -58.25
N TRP A 434 -3.17 14.44 -58.42
CA TRP A 434 -2.91 15.86 -58.37
C TRP A 434 -3.89 16.54 -57.44
N CYS A 435 -3.40 17.40 -56.55
CA CYS A 435 -4.22 18.24 -55.71
C CYS A 435 -4.71 19.48 -56.46
N HIS A 436 -5.94 19.82 -56.22
CA HIS A 436 -6.54 21.05 -56.74
C HIS A 436 -6.60 22.09 -55.62
#